data_c5c947af0583655792df8596c2d8f2cc
#
_entry.id   c5c947af0583655792df8596c2d8f2cc
#
_cell.length_a   1.000
_cell.length_b   1.000
_cell.length_c   1.000
_cell.angle_alpha   90.00
_cell.angle_beta   90.00
_cell.angle_gamma   90.00
#
_symmetry.space_group_name_H-M   'P 1'
#
loop_
_entity.id
_entity.type
_entity.pdbx_description
1 polymer ?
#
loop_
_entity_poly.entity_id
_entity_poly.type
_entity_poly.pdbx_seq_one_letter_code
_entity_poly.pdbx_strand_id
1 'polypeptide(L)'
;GFAGAASPESHPPEILRAKAEPATVQVQGDTLYYTGNFSTASSAAFDAVVAGIARGQITRLVISSGGGDTVAGRHVGRWVRDMGLVVEVDVICFSSCADYIFPAGRARVIRTDAFVGWHGNERQFHLLAARKGISLADLLSQYVPKDASPEQRTAFFRDFEETTKVTLKDEADFYETLGLNDAFAVCAVGNILEKRPGYAGQIGWGFSLTDMARLGMANTVYLGDGAYEDSARFRKYLVRISADECLAMLK
;
A
#
# COMPACT_ATOMS: atom_id res chain seq x y z
N GLY A 1 -18.43 -8.89 5.28
CA GLY A 1 -18.71 -7.48 5.50
C GLY A 1 -17.40 -6.77 5.64
N PHE A 2 -17.08 -5.82 4.77
CA PHE A 2 -16.07 -4.81 5.09
C PHE A 2 -16.56 -4.13 6.36
N ALA A 3 -15.73 -4.12 7.40
CA ALA A 3 -15.99 -3.36 8.61
C ALA A 3 -16.38 -1.96 8.15
N GLY A 4 -17.48 -1.45 8.70
CA GLY A 4 -18.06 -0.19 8.29
C GLY A 4 -16.98 0.86 8.16
N ALA A 5 -16.88 1.46 6.98
CA ALA A 5 -16.04 2.61 6.77
C ALA A 5 -16.44 3.63 7.83
N ALA A 6 -15.54 3.95 8.73
CA ALA A 6 -15.76 5.07 9.64
C ALA A 6 -16.22 6.26 8.81
N SER A 7 -17.24 6.97 9.26
CA SER A 7 -17.77 8.10 8.51
C SER A 7 -16.64 9.07 8.16
N PRO A 8 -16.68 9.76 7.01
CA PRO A 8 -15.64 10.72 6.60
C PRO A 8 -15.31 11.76 7.70
N GLU A 9 -16.26 12.07 8.56
CA GLU A 9 -16.12 13.00 9.68
C GLU A 9 -15.17 12.52 10.80
N SER A 10 -14.78 11.22 10.81
CA SER A 10 -13.92 10.64 11.85
C SER A 10 -12.41 10.73 11.55
N HIS A 11 -12.02 11.20 10.36
CA HIS A 11 -10.61 11.30 9.97
C HIS A 11 -10.09 12.74 10.02
N PRO A 12 -8.86 12.96 10.53
CA PRO A 12 -8.21 14.28 10.46
C PRO A 12 -8.09 14.78 9.01
N PRO A 13 -8.14 16.12 8.77
CA PRO A 13 -8.07 16.70 7.42
C PRO A 13 -6.85 16.25 6.60
N GLU A 14 -5.71 16.04 7.24
CA GLU A 14 -4.48 15.56 6.59
C GLU A 14 -4.61 14.12 6.07
N ILE A 15 -5.38 13.26 6.75
CA ILE A 15 -5.70 11.91 6.26
C ILE A 15 -6.65 11.97 5.07
N LEU A 16 -7.62 12.90 5.09
CA LEU A 16 -8.54 13.09 3.97
C LEU A 16 -7.82 13.60 2.72
N ARG A 17 -6.86 14.54 2.87
CA ARG A 17 -6.03 15.02 1.74
C ARG A 17 -5.22 13.90 1.10
N ALA A 18 -4.77 12.93 1.88
CA ALA A 18 -4.05 11.76 1.38
C ALA A 18 -4.89 10.83 0.49
N LYS A 19 -6.19 11.07 0.39
CA LYS A 19 -7.15 10.33 -0.47
C LYS A 19 -7.64 11.17 -1.66
N ALA A 20 -7.10 12.37 -1.86
CA ALA A 20 -7.51 13.24 -2.96
C ALA A 20 -7.18 12.63 -4.34
N GLU A 21 -8.06 12.85 -5.32
CA GLU A 21 -7.87 12.48 -6.72
C GLU A 21 -8.27 13.66 -7.64
N PRO A 22 -7.42 14.05 -8.59
CA PRO A 22 -6.03 13.58 -8.73
C PRO A 22 -5.16 14.00 -7.53
N ALA A 23 -4.05 13.29 -7.34
CA ALA A 23 -3.06 13.69 -6.36
C ALA A 23 -2.43 15.05 -6.73
N THR A 24 -2.04 15.79 -5.71
CA THR A 24 -1.19 16.98 -5.88
C THR A 24 0.27 16.55 -5.94
N VAL A 25 0.95 16.95 -7.02
CA VAL A 25 2.36 16.63 -7.26
C VAL A 25 3.11 17.91 -7.55
N GLN A 26 4.19 18.19 -6.83
CA GLN A 26 4.99 19.40 -7.03
C GLN A 26 6.45 19.21 -6.63
N VAL A 27 7.34 19.97 -7.24
CA VAL A 27 8.78 20.00 -6.93
C VAL A 27 9.12 21.29 -6.22
N GLN A 28 9.87 21.18 -5.12
CA GLN A 28 10.48 22.31 -4.41
C GLN A 28 11.94 21.97 -4.11
N GLY A 29 12.86 22.67 -4.75
CA GLY A 29 14.29 22.36 -4.64
C GLY A 29 14.59 20.96 -5.19
N ASP A 30 15.20 20.12 -4.38
CA ASP A 30 15.53 18.73 -4.70
C ASP A 30 14.48 17.72 -4.18
N THR A 31 13.33 18.19 -3.78
CA THR A 31 12.27 17.38 -3.16
C THR A 31 11.02 17.38 -4.02
N LEU A 32 10.52 16.17 -4.30
CA LEU A 32 9.21 15.94 -4.89
C LEU A 32 8.19 15.70 -3.77
N TYR A 33 7.07 16.39 -3.84
CA TYR A 33 5.93 16.22 -2.93
C TYR A 33 4.78 15.54 -3.65
N TYR A 34 4.21 14.52 -3.04
CA TYR A 34 3.04 13.78 -3.54
C TYR A 34 1.99 13.66 -2.46
N THR A 35 0.79 14.18 -2.68
CA THR A 35 -0.33 14.06 -1.73
C THR A 35 -1.59 13.64 -2.46
N GLY A 36 -2.14 12.48 -2.11
CA GLY A 36 -3.36 11.93 -2.70
C GLY A 36 -3.23 10.45 -3.06
N ASN A 37 -4.31 9.91 -3.62
CA ASN A 37 -4.37 8.51 -4.05
C ASN A 37 -3.70 8.31 -5.42
N PHE A 38 -3.31 7.05 -5.68
CA PHE A 38 -2.90 6.60 -7.01
C PHE A 38 -4.13 6.34 -7.86
N SER A 39 -4.10 6.86 -9.09
CA SER A 39 -5.14 6.70 -10.11
C SER A 39 -4.54 7.00 -11.48
N THR A 40 -5.29 6.77 -12.55
CA THR A 40 -4.89 7.19 -13.89
C THR A 40 -4.68 8.72 -13.96
N ALA A 41 -5.57 9.51 -13.36
CA ALA A 41 -5.44 10.96 -13.31
C ALA A 41 -4.22 11.41 -12.47
N SER A 42 -3.95 10.75 -11.35
CA SER A 42 -2.76 11.02 -10.51
C SER A 42 -1.48 10.65 -11.24
N SER A 43 -1.45 9.56 -12.03
CA SER A 43 -0.30 9.19 -12.86
C SER A 43 -0.02 10.24 -13.91
N ALA A 44 -1.04 10.77 -14.58
CA ALA A 44 -0.88 11.83 -15.57
C ALA A 44 -0.31 13.12 -14.94
N ALA A 45 -0.81 13.51 -13.76
CA ALA A 45 -0.29 14.65 -13.01
C ALA A 45 1.16 14.44 -12.58
N PHE A 46 1.49 13.24 -12.11
CA PHE A 46 2.85 12.86 -11.74
C PHE A 46 3.79 12.94 -12.95
N ASP A 47 3.44 12.29 -14.06
CA ASP A 47 4.26 12.24 -15.28
C ASP A 47 4.53 13.63 -15.83
N ALA A 48 3.54 14.52 -15.80
CA ALA A 48 3.70 15.90 -16.23
C ALA A 48 4.73 16.68 -15.40
N VAL A 49 4.79 16.41 -14.09
CA VAL A 49 5.73 17.08 -13.18
C VAL A 49 7.14 16.52 -13.31
N VAL A 50 7.28 15.17 -13.46
CA VAL A 50 8.60 14.53 -13.49
C VAL A 50 9.21 14.46 -14.89
N ALA A 51 8.48 14.86 -15.91
CA ALA A 51 8.98 14.92 -17.29
C ALA A 51 10.25 15.77 -17.38
N GLY A 52 11.33 15.16 -17.88
CA GLY A 52 12.61 15.84 -18.04
C GLY A 52 13.47 15.96 -16.76
N ILE A 53 13.01 15.46 -15.63
CA ILE A 53 13.83 15.40 -14.41
C ILE A 53 14.91 14.33 -14.56
N ALA A 54 16.16 14.74 -14.52
CA ALA A 54 17.30 13.83 -14.57
C ALA A 54 17.61 13.24 -13.18
N ARG A 55 18.24 12.06 -13.18
CA ARG A 55 18.72 11.43 -11.96
C ARG A 55 19.68 12.36 -11.21
N GLY A 56 19.47 12.52 -9.90
CA GLY A 56 20.25 13.40 -9.03
C GLY A 56 19.68 14.80 -8.87
N GLN A 57 18.73 15.24 -9.71
CA GLN A 57 18.04 16.53 -9.54
C GLN A 57 17.07 16.49 -8.36
N ILE A 58 16.38 15.35 -8.19
CA ILE A 58 15.53 15.08 -7.04
C ILE A 58 16.19 14.00 -6.21
N THR A 59 16.29 14.22 -4.90
CA THR A 59 16.92 13.30 -3.95
C THR A 59 15.93 12.68 -2.98
N ARG A 60 14.74 13.29 -2.84
CA ARG A 60 13.72 12.93 -1.86
C ARG A 60 12.32 13.00 -2.44
N LEU A 61 11.50 12.04 -2.06
CA LEU A 61 10.04 12.07 -2.19
C LEU A 61 9.42 12.22 -0.80
N VAL A 62 8.67 13.29 -0.58
CA VAL A 62 7.79 13.44 0.59
C VAL A 62 6.38 13.05 0.16
N ILE A 63 5.82 12.03 0.80
CA ILE A 63 4.55 11.44 0.38
C ILE A 63 3.53 11.33 1.50
N SER A 64 2.28 11.61 1.15
CA SER A 64 1.12 11.29 1.97
C SER A 64 0.05 10.68 1.06
N SER A 65 -0.17 9.37 1.16
CA SER A 65 -1.10 8.65 0.27
C SER A 65 -1.82 7.53 0.99
N GLY A 66 -3.13 7.47 0.78
CA GLY A 66 -3.97 6.35 1.22
C GLY A 66 -3.88 5.11 0.34
N GLY A 67 -3.12 5.15 -0.74
CA GLY A 67 -3.00 4.07 -1.70
C GLY A 67 -3.79 4.34 -2.99
N GLY A 68 -4.53 3.36 -3.47
CA GLY A 68 -5.33 3.44 -4.70
C GLY A 68 -4.93 2.40 -5.73
N ASP A 69 -4.96 2.78 -7.00
CA ASP A 69 -4.66 1.89 -8.11
C ASP A 69 -3.24 1.29 -8.01
N THR A 70 -3.17 -0.03 -8.09
CA THR A 70 -1.93 -0.79 -7.90
C THR A 70 -0.95 -0.61 -9.05
N VAL A 71 -1.45 -0.51 -10.29
CA VAL A 71 -0.61 -0.28 -11.48
C VAL A 71 0.00 1.10 -11.43
N ALA A 72 -0.81 2.13 -11.11
CA ALA A 72 -0.35 3.49 -10.91
C ALA A 72 0.67 3.59 -9.75
N GLY A 73 0.44 2.88 -8.65
CA GLY A 73 1.39 2.79 -7.54
C GLY A 73 2.74 2.22 -7.97
N ARG A 74 2.76 1.10 -8.71
CA ARG A 74 4.00 0.50 -9.23
C ARG A 74 4.70 1.41 -10.25
N HIS A 75 3.94 2.13 -11.08
CA HIS A 75 4.51 3.11 -11.99
C HIS A 75 5.36 4.16 -11.26
N VAL A 76 4.79 4.79 -10.24
CA VAL A 76 5.51 5.75 -9.39
C VAL A 76 6.64 5.07 -8.61
N GLY A 77 6.41 3.87 -8.07
CA GLY A 77 7.43 3.10 -7.35
C GLY A 77 8.67 2.79 -8.18
N ARG A 78 8.49 2.41 -9.45
CA ARG A 78 9.61 2.21 -10.39
C ARG A 78 10.43 3.48 -10.58
N TRP A 79 9.76 4.61 -10.78
CA TRP A 79 10.44 5.89 -10.91
C TRP A 79 11.23 6.25 -9.64
N VAL A 80 10.64 6.07 -8.46
CA VAL A 80 11.31 6.29 -7.16
C VAL A 80 12.58 5.45 -7.04
N ARG A 81 12.49 4.16 -7.38
CA ARG A 81 13.64 3.25 -7.39
C ARG A 81 14.71 3.71 -8.39
N ASP A 82 14.32 3.99 -9.62
CA ASP A 82 15.25 4.34 -10.70
C ASP A 82 15.97 5.67 -10.42
N MET A 83 15.29 6.60 -9.78
CA MET A 83 15.88 7.86 -9.32
C MET A 83 16.72 7.72 -8.04
N GLY A 84 16.57 6.63 -7.30
CA GLY A 84 17.31 6.36 -6.07
C GLY A 84 16.92 7.29 -4.92
N LEU A 85 15.62 7.57 -4.75
CA LEU A 85 15.15 8.55 -3.80
C LEU A 85 15.10 8.03 -2.35
N VAL A 86 15.24 8.95 -1.40
CA VAL A 86 14.75 8.75 -0.04
C VAL A 86 13.25 8.96 -0.06
N VAL A 87 12.48 8.01 0.50
CA VAL A 87 11.03 8.15 0.69
C VAL A 87 10.77 8.61 2.11
N GLU A 88 10.14 9.78 2.26
CA GLU A 88 9.75 10.35 3.54
C GLU A 88 8.22 10.38 3.63
N VAL A 89 7.67 9.66 4.61
CA VAL A 89 6.24 9.63 4.87
C VAL A 89 5.86 10.80 5.76
N ASP A 90 5.02 11.70 5.24
CA ASP A 90 4.60 12.91 5.93
C ASP A 90 3.49 12.63 6.96
N VAL A 91 2.40 11.97 6.53
CA VAL A 91 1.25 11.64 7.40
C VAL A 91 0.89 10.16 7.31
N ILE A 92 0.70 9.65 6.10
CA ILE A 92 0.27 8.29 5.85
C ILE A 92 0.90 7.73 4.58
N CYS A 93 1.34 6.49 4.62
CA CYS A 93 1.61 5.68 3.45
C CYS A 93 0.90 4.33 3.66
N PHE A 94 -0.25 4.16 3.02
CA PHE A 94 -1.12 3.01 3.24
C PHE A 94 -1.44 2.28 1.93
N SER A 95 -1.69 0.96 2.00
CA SER A 95 -2.09 0.17 0.83
C SER A 95 -1.05 0.26 -0.29
N SER A 96 -1.41 0.60 -1.53
CA SER A 96 -0.48 0.70 -2.67
C SER A 96 0.71 1.64 -2.43
N CYS A 97 0.60 2.64 -1.56
CA CYS A 97 1.75 3.44 -1.13
C CYS A 97 2.75 2.60 -0.33
N ALA A 98 2.26 1.85 0.65
CA ALA A 98 3.08 0.98 1.47
C ALA A 98 3.60 -0.23 0.69
N ASP A 99 2.81 -0.73 -0.27
CA ASP A 99 3.20 -1.86 -1.11
C ASP A 99 4.31 -1.50 -2.10
N TYR A 100 4.27 -0.30 -2.71
CA TYR A 100 5.11 -0.03 -3.87
C TYR A 100 6.03 1.18 -3.73
N ILE A 101 5.63 2.23 -3.00
CA ILE A 101 6.45 3.45 -2.87
C ILE A 101 7.44 3.30 -1.72
N PHE A 102 6.94 2.93 -0.56
CA PHE A 102 7.76 2.81 0.64
C PHE A 102 8.95 1.84 0.45
N PRO A 103 8.76 0.61 -0.07
CA PRO A 103 9.87 -0.31 -0.27
C PRO A 103 10.81 0.12 -1.41
N ALA A 104 10.36 0.93 -2.37
CA ALA A 104 11.18 1.38 -3.49
C ALA A 104 12.24 2.44 -3.12
N GLY A 105 12.09 3.10 -1.96
CA GLY A 105 13.07 4.06 -1.47
C GLY A 105 14.42 3.41 -1.14
N ARG A 106 15.54 4.07 -1.48
CA ARG A 106 16.89 3.65 -1.04
C ARG A 106 17.06 3.75 0.48
N ALA A 107 16.34 4.65 1.11
CA ALA A 107 16.16 4.82 2.54
C ALA A 107 14.75 5.38 2.80
N ARG A 108 14.25 5.22 4.01
CA ARG A 108 12.89 5.57 4.39
C ARG A 108 12.89 6.37 5.67
N VAL A 109 12.04 7.38 5.71
CA VAL A 109 11.85 8.25 6.88
C VAL A 109 10.35 8.25 7.20
N ILE A 110 10.00 7.95 8.42
CA ILE A 110 8.63 8.08 8.93
C ILE A 110 8.64 9.28 9.87
N ARG A 111 7.90 10.33 9.52
CA ARG A 111 7.80 11.54 10.36
C ARG A 111 7.05 11.23 11.67
N THR A 112 7.22 12.11 12.62
CA THR A 112 6.42 12.15 13.86
C THR A 112 4.95 12.16 13.48
N ASP A 113 4.14 11.33 14.14
CA ASP A 113 2.70 11.14 13.85
C ASP A 113 2.36 10.61 12.46
N ALA A 114 3.34 10.13 11.69
CA ALA A 114 3.09 9.41 10.45
C ALA A 114 3.00 7.89 10.69
N PHE A 115 2.34 7.19 9.75
CA PHE A 115 2.32 5.73 9.79
C PHE A 115 2.37 5.10 8.40
N VAL A 116 2.86 3.88 8.35
CA VAL A 116 2.93 3.02 7.15
C VAL A 116 2.19 1.74 7.46
N GLY A 117 1.22 1.39 6.61
CA GLY A 117 0.37 0.23 6.87
C GLY A 117 -0.07 -0.52 5.62
N TRP A 118 -0.30 -1.79 5.80
CA TRP A 118 -0.63 -2.76 4.76
C TRP A 118 -2.00 -3.40 5.01
N HIS A 119 -2.67 -3.82 3.94
CA HIS A 119 -3.91 -4.58 4.03
C HIS A 119 -4.12 -5.56 2.86
N GLY A 120 -3.14 -5.72 2.01
CA GLY A 120 -3.16 -6.61 0.85
C GLY A 120 -2.52 -5.98 -0.38
N ASN A 121 -2.20 -6.81 -1.36
CA ASN A 121 -1.66 -6.45 -2.67
C ASN A 121 -2.43 -7.19 -3.77
N GLU A 122 -1.90 -7.33 -5.00
CA GLU A 122 -2.56 -8.04 -6.11
C GLU A 122 -2.91 -9.49 -5.77
N ARG A 123 -2.07 -10.18 -4.97
CA ARG A 123 -2.29 -11.57 -4.57
C ARG A 123 -3.38 -11.77 -3.50
N GLN A 124 -3.88 -10.69 -2.91
CA GLN A 124 -4.76 -10.77 -1.74
C GLN A 124 -6.00 -11.65 -1.97
N PHE A 125 -6.63 -11.54 -3.14
CA PHE A 125 -7.85 -12.31 -3.41
C PHE A 125 -7.58 -13.81 -3.58
N HIS A 126 -6.48 -14.18 -4.24
CA HIS A 126 -6.06 -15.57 -4.37
C HIS A 126 -5.74 -16.19 -3.01
N LEU A 127 -4.99 -15.48 -2.19
CA LEU A 127 -4.64 -15.95 -0.85
C LEU A 127 -5.88 -16.03 0.06
N LEU A 128 -6.77 -15.06 -0.04
CA LEU A 128 -8.01 -15.05 0.74
C LEU A 128 -8.94 -16.20 0.35
N ALA A 129 -9.11 -16.48 -0.95
CA ALA A 129 -9.89 -17.62 -1.43
C ALA A 129 -9.29 -18.94 -0.91
N ALA A 130 -7.98 -19.11 -1.02
CA ALA A 130 -7.27 -20.29 -0.51
C ALA A 130 -7.48 -20.48 1.00
N ARG A 131 -7.37 -19.40 1.79
CA ARG A 131 -7.59 -19.43 3.24
C ARG A 131 -9.02 -19.77 3.64
N LYS A 132 -9.99 -19.38 2.82
CA LYS A 132 -11.41 -19.71 3.03
C LYS A 132 -11.80 -21.08 2.49
N GLY A 133 -10.93 -21.75 1.74
CA GLY A 133 -11.22 -23.02 1.08
C GLY A 133 -12.32 -22.90 0.02
N ILE A 134 -12.43 -21.76 -0.65
CA ILE A 134 -13.40 -21.49 -1.71
C ILE A 134 -12.69 -21.14 -3.02
N SER A 135 -13.42 -21.22 -4.15
CA SER A 135 -12.89 -20.77 -5.43
C SER A 135 -12.73 -19.26 -5.47
N LEU A 136 -11.82 -18.78 -6.31
CA LEU A 136 -11.67 -17.34 -6.56
C LEU A 136 -12.98 -16.74 -7.12
N ALA A 137 -13.67 -17.47 -7.99
CA ALA A 137 -14.96 -17.05 -8.53
C ALA A 137 -16.02 -16.88 -7.43
N ASP A 138 -16.08 -17.82 -6.47
CA ASP A 138 -17.01 -17.70 -5.32
C ASP A 138 -16.67 -16.49 -4.47
N LEU A 139 -15.39 -16.25 -4.20
CA LEU A 139 -14.96 -15.06 -3.46
C LEU A 139 -15.36 -13.77 -4.20
N LEU A 140 -15.16 -13.72 -5.52
CA LEU A 140 -15.40 -12.52 -6.32
C LEU A 140 -16.88 -12.32 -6.66
N SER A 141 -17.72 -13.34 -6.51
CA SER A 141 -19.17 -13.26 -6.81
C SER A 141 -19.87 -12.14 -6.05
N GLN A 142 -19.37 -11.77 -4.86
CA GLN A 142 -19.89 -10.66 -4.06
C GLN A 142 -19.66 -9.27 -4.69
N TYR A 143 -18.71 -9.16 -5.63
CA TYR A 143 -18.40 -7.91 -6.33
C TYR A 143 -19.15 -7.77 -7.67
N VAL A 144 -19.78 -8.84 -8.13
CA VAL A 144 -20.62 -8.79 -9.32
C VAL A 144 -21.94 -8.13 -8.96
N PRO A 145 -22.43 -7.14 -9.74
CA PRO A 145 -23.74 -6.54 -9.51
C PRO A 145 -24.83 -7.60 -9.39
N LYS A 146 -25.76 -7.44 -8.44
CA LYS A 146 -26.81 -8.42 -8.18
C LYS A 146 -27.76 -8.61 -9.36
N ASP A 147 -27.92 -7.58 -10.16
CA ASP A 147 -28.76 -7.50 -11.37
C ASP A 147 -27.99 -7.81 -12.65
N ALA A 148 -26.74 -8.24 -12.56
CA ALA A 148 -25.94 -8.60 -13.72
C ALA A 148 -26.53 -9.82 -14.45
N SER A 149 -26.61 -9.72 -15.79
CA SER A 149 -27.02 -10.84 -16.65
C SER A 149 -25.98 -11.98 -16.60
N PRO A 150 -26.33 -13.21 -17.03
CA PRO A 150 -25.37 -14.31 -17.15
C PRO A 150 -24.15 -13.95 -18.01
N GLU A 151 -24.36 -13.21 -19.09
CA GLU A 151 -23.29 -12.76 -20.00
C GLU A 151 -22.37 -11.73 -19.30
N GLN A 152 -22.97 -10.79 -18.56
CA GLN A 152 -22.21 -9.81 -17.78
C GLN A 152 -21.38 -10.49 -16.68
N ARG A 153 -21.92 -11.50 -16.00
CA ARG A 153 -21.19 -12.30 -15.01
C ARG A 153 -20.00 -13.01 -15.65
N THR A 154 -20.22 -13.68 -16.78
CA THR A 154 -19.16 -14.38 -17.51
C THR A 154 -18.08 -13.41 -17.96
N ALA A 155 -18.44 -12.23 -18.49
CA ALA A 155 -17.51 -11.19 -18.89
C ALA A 155 -16.70 -10.69 -17.69
N PHE A 156 -17.32 -10.42 -16.54
CA PHE A 156 -16.66 -9.98 -15.32
C PHE A 156 -15.55 -10.96 -14.88
N PHE A 157 -15.84 -12.24 -14.80
CA PHE A 157 -14.84 -13.23 -14.38
C PHE A 157 -13.71 -13.40 -15.39
N ARG A 158 -14.03 -13.42 -16.69
CA ARG A 158 -13.03 -13.49 -17.76
C ARG A 158 -12.09 -12.27 -17.71
N ASP A 159 -12.66 -11.07 -17.66
CA ASP A 159 -11.89 -9.81 -17.65
C ASP A 159 -11.05 -9.71 -16.39
N PHE A 160 -11.58 -10.14 -15.24
CA PHE A 160 -10.80 -10.22 -14.00
C PHE A 160 -9.64 -11.20 -14.13
N GLU A 161 -9.86 -12.40 -14.67
CA GLU A 161 -8.81 -13.41 -14.84
C GLU A 161 -7.71 -12.92 -15.79
N GLU A 162 -8.07 -12.34 -16.93
CA GLU A 162 -7.11 -11.81 -17.90
C GLU A 162 -6.30 -10.64 -17.30
N THR A 163 -6.97 -9.68 -16.67
CA THR A 163 -6.32 -8.53 -16.03
C THR A 163 -5.41 -8.99 -14.91
N THR A 164 -5.87 -9.91 -14.08
CA THR A 164 -5.11 -10.39 -12.91
C THR A 164 -3.84 -11.13 -13.31
N LYS A 165 -3.83 -11.90 -14.40
CA LYS A 165 -2.59 -12.53 -14.90
C LYS A 165 -1.51 -11.51 -15.20
N VAL A 166 -1.88 -10.40 -15.83
CA VAL A 166 -0.95 -9.32 -16.18
C VAL A 166 -0.47 -8.59 -14.92
N THR A 167 -1.40 -8.22 -14.04
CA THR A 167 -1.08 -7.44 -12.83
C THR A 167 -0.28 -8.23 -11.81
N LEU A 168 -0.54 -9.54 -11.64
CA LEU A 168 0.25 -10.42 -10.78
C LEU A 168 1.68 -10.57 -11.28
N LYS A 169 1.86 -10.73 -12.60
CA LYS A 169 3.20 -10.80 -13.17
C LYS A 169 3.95 -9.48 -13.01
N ASP A 170 3.30 -8.36 -13.31
CA ASP A 170 3.88 -7.03 -13.16
C ASP A 170 4.29 -6.74 -11.71
N GLU A 171 3.49 -7.16 -10.74
CA GLU A 171 3.81 -7.05 -9.32
C GLU A 171 5.01 -7.92 -8.92
N ALA A 172 5.04 -9.17 -9.37
CA ALA A 172 6.14 -10.08 -9.10
C ALA A 172 7.46 -9.53 -9.67
N ASP A 173 7.44 -9.07 -10.92
CA ASP A 173 8.59 -8.43 -11.58
C ASP A 173 9.04 -7.17 -10.81
N PHE A 174 8.09 -6.38 -10.28
CA PHE A 174 8.39 -5.20 -9.48
C PHE A 174 9.17 -5.58 -8.20
N TYR A 175 8.68 -6.53 -7.42
CA TYR A 175 9.37 -6.95 -6.20
C TYR A 175 10.71 -7.64 -6.48
N GLU A 176 10.82 -8.41 -7.56
CA GLU A 176 12.08 -9.00 -8.00
C GLU A 176 13.14 -7.90 -8.25
N THR A 177 12.76 -6.81 -8.92
CA THR A 177 13.69 -5.70 -9.18
C THR A 177 14.11 -4.96 -7.90
N LEU A 178 13.31 -5.03 -6.84
CA LEU A 178 13.69 -4.51 -5.52
C LEU A 178 14.49 -5.51 -4.68
N GLY A 179 14.60 -6.76 -5.12
CA GLY A 179 15.18 -7.84 -4.32
C GLY A 179 14.36 -8.18 -3.07
N LEU A 180 13.05 -7.98 -3.11
CA LEU A 180 12.14 -8.16 -1.99
C LEU A 180 11.15 -9.30 -2.24
N ASN A 181 10.72 -9.91 -1.14
CA ASN A 181 9.52 -10.76 -1.10
C ASN A 181 8.33 -9.90 -0.64
N ASP A 182 7.17 -10.11 -1.23
CA ASP A 182 5.95 -9.34 -0.93
C ASP A 182 5.22 -9.78 0.36
N ALA A 183 5.82 -10.62 1.18
CA ALA A 183 5.20 -11.16 2.41
C ALA A 183 4.60 -10.05 3.28
N PHE A 184 5.32 -8.95 3.47
CA PHE A 184 4.86 -7.82 4.28
C PHE A 184 3.54 -7.21 3.80
N ALA A 185 3.30 -7.26 2.49
CA ALA A 185 2.12 -6.66 1.87
C ALA A 185 0.86 -7.54 1.95
N VAL A 186 1.02 -8.85 2.18
CA VAL A 186 -0.08 -9.80 1.98
C VAL A 186 -0.31 -10.79 3.12
N CYS A 187 0.64 -10.92 4.06
CA CYS A 187 0.63 -12.03 5.03
C CYS A 187 -0.62 -12.09 5.92
N ALA A 188 -1.22 -10.97 6.28
CA ALA A 188 -2.35 -10.95 7.20
C ALA A 188 -3.70 -10.64 6.55
N VAL A 189 -3.82 -10.89 5.24
CA VAL A 189 -5.11 -10.74 4.56
C VAL A 189 -6.18 -11.69 5.11
N GLY A 190 -7.42 -11.20 5.15
CA GLY A 190 -8.57 -11.92 5.69
C GLY A 190 -8.92 -11.42 7.10
N ASN A 191 -9.68 -12.23 7.84
CA ASN A 191 -10.14 -11.88 9.19
C ASN A 191 -9.16 -12.26 10.32
N ILE A 192 -7.87 -12.42 9.99
CA ILE A 192 -6.84 -12.80 10.97
C ILE A 192 -6.67 -11.72 12.03
N LEU A 193 -6.69 -10.45 11.61
CA LEU A 193 -6.51 -9.31 12.50
C LEU A 193 -7.67 -9.15 13.49
N GLU A 194 -8.90 -9.39 13.02
CA GLU A 194 -10.12 -9.25 13.81
C GLU A 194 -10.16 -10.21 15.02
N LYS A 195 -9.41 -11.32 14.92
CA LYS A 195 -9.31 -12.32 15.98
C LYS A 195 -8.25 -12.00 17.04
N ARG A 196 -7.47 -10.93 16.83
CA ARG A 196 -6.42 -10.57 17.77
C ARG A 196 -6.96 -9.87 19.01
N PRO A 197 -6.41 -10.20 20.20
CA PRO A 197 -6.71 -9.44 21.40
C PRO A 197 -6.41 -7.95 21.19
N GLY A 198 -7.33 -7.10 21.60
CA GLY A 198 -7.17 -5.64 21.46
C GLY A 198 -7.51 -5.09 20.07
N TYR A 199 -7.99 -5.90 19.14
CA TYR A 199 -8.50 -5.38 17.87
C TYR A 199 -9.70 -4.44 18.13
N ALA A 200 -9.60 -3.23 17.59
CA ALA A 200 -10.56 -2.16 17.77
C ALA A 200 -10.94 -1.49 16.42
N GLY A 201 -11.01 -2.30 15.36
CA GLY A 201 -11.37 -1.81 14.03
C GLY A 201 -10.23 -1.17 13.25
N GLN A 202 -8.97 -1.53 13.54
CA GLN A 202 -7.82 -1.08 12.77
C GLN A 202 -7.97 -1.44 11.29
N ILE A 203 -7.43 -0.59 10.41
CA ILE A 203 -7.62 -0.69 8.95
C ILE A 203 -6.64 -1.65 8.26
N GLY A 204 -5.60 -2.08 8.96
CA GLY A 204 -4.57 -2.98 8.43
C GLY A 204 -3.54 -3.33 9.48
N TRP A 205 -2.37 -3.75 9.03
CA TRP A 205 -1.26 -4.11 9.89
C TRP A 205 -0.02 -3.26 9.65
N GLY A 206 0.89 -3.30 10.59
CA GLY A 206 2.18 -2.65 10.50
C GLY A 206 3.24 -3.41 11.30
N PHE A 207 4.48 -3.01 11.11
CA PHE A 207 5.67 -3.64 11.67
C PHE A 207 6.49 -2.63 12.47
N SER A 208 7.23 -3.11 13.46
CA SER A 208 8.31 -2.34 14.06
C SER A 208 9.40 -2.07 13.03
N LEU A 209 10.28 -1.09 13.28
CA LEU A 209 11.42 -0.83 12.39
C LEU A 209 12.35 -2.05 12.30
N THR A 210 12.51 -2.79 13.39
CA THR A 210 13.29 -4.04 13.42
C THR A 210 12.66 -5.11 12.52
N ASP A 211 11.34 -5.26 12.57
CA ASP A 211 10.63 -6.21 11.72
C ASP A 211 10.65 -5.76 10.24
N MET A 212 10.53 -4.45 9.96
CA MET A 212 10.71 -3.92 8.61
C MET A 212 12.11 -4.27 8.05
N ALA A 213 13.15 -4.13 8.86
CA ALA A 213 14.51 -4.51 8.45
C ALA A 213 14.62 -5.99 8.09
N ARG A 214 14.01 -6.87 8.88
CA ARG A 214 13.98 -8.33 8.61
C ARG A 214 13.16 -8.69 7.37
N LEU A 215 12.22 -7.85 6.97
CA LEU A 215 11.42 -7.99 5.76
C LEU A 215 12.04 -7.28 4.54
N GLY A 216 13.29 -6.80 4.65
CA GLY A 216 14.05 -6.22 3.55
C GLY A 216 14.06 -4.69 3.49
N MET A 217 13.43 -4.00 4.45
CA MET A 217 13.35 -2.54 4.51
C MET A 217 14.24 -1.97 5.63
N ALA A 218 15.54 -2.33 5.59
CA ALA A 218 16.49 -2.07 6.69
C ALA A 218 16.78 -0.57 6.92
N ASN A 219 16.85 0.24 5.86
CA ASN A 219 17.20 1.66 6.00
C ASN A 219 15.94 2.50 6.29
N THR A 220 15.29 2.22 7.40
CA THR A 220 14.07 2.94 7.84
C THR A 220 14.31 3.58 9.19
N VAL A 221 13.99 4.87 9.32
CA VAL A 221 14.06 5.62 10.56
C VAL A 221 12.71 6.27 10.89
N TYR A 222 12.45 6.46 12.18
CA TYR A 222 11.30 7.18 12.71
C TYR A 222 11.78 8.44 13.42
N LEU A 223 11.14 9.59 13.16
CA LEU A 223 11.53 10.89 13.71
C LEU A 223 10.80 11.24 15.01
N GLY A 224 9.81 10.46 15.43
CA GLY A 224 9.11 10.68 16.68
C GLY A 224 9.87 10.12 17.89
N ASP A 225 9.36 10.42 19.07
CA ASP A 225 9.88 9.91 20.33
C ASP A 225 9.44 8.46 20.57
N GLY A 226 10.33 7.64 21.11
CA GLY A 226 10.07 6.25 21.45
C GLY A 226 10.04 5.31 20.25
N ALA A 227 9.44 4.14 20.43
CA ALA A 227 9.31 3.14 19.37
C ALA A 227 8.18 3.52 18.40
N TYR A 228 8.42 3.34 17.11
CA TYR A 228 7.46 3.65 16.04
C TYR A 228 6.11 2.95 16.26
N GLU A 229 6.14 1.66 16.58
CA GLU A 229 4.95 0.84 16.82
C GLU A 229 4.15 1.22 18.07
N ASP A 230 4.73 2.05 18.92
CA ASP A 230 4.08 2.59 20.11
C ASP A 230 3.44 3.96 19.89
N SER A 231 3.64 4.57 18.72
CA SER A 231 3.06 5.86 18.39
C SER A 231 1.53 5.82 18.39
N ALA A 232 0.89 6.94 18.73
CA ALA A 232 -0.56 7.03 18.83
C ALA A 232 -1.26 6.69 17.51
N ARG A 233 -0.73 7.15 16.38
CA ARG A 233 -1.31 6.85 15.05
C ARG A 233 -1.10 5.41 14.64
N PHE A 234 0.06 4.82 14.89
CA PHE A 234 0.25 3.39 14.64
C PHE A 234 -0.84 2.58 15.37
N ARG A 235 -0.96 2.76 16.68
CA ARG A 235 -1.93 2.01 17.50
C ARG A 235 -3.38 2.25 17.10
N LYS A 236 -3.70 3.46 16.67
CA LYS A 236 -5.06 3.80 16.22
C LYS A 236 -5.45 3.09 14.93
N TYR A 237 -4.55 3.02 13.97
CA TYR A 237 -4.86 2.56 12.61
C TYR A 237 -4.38 1.14 12.31
N LEU A 238 -3.37 0.64 13.00
CA LEU A 238 -2.71 -0.61 12.64
C LEU A 238 -2.69 -1.62 13.77
N VAL A 239 -2.78 -2.90 13.38
CA VAL A 239 -2.43 -4.03 14.25
C VAL A 239 -0.95 -4.33 14.07
N ARG A 240 -0.19 -4.39 15.16
CA ARG A 240 1.20 -4.79 15.11
C ARG A 240 1.33 -6.28 14.80
N ILE A 241 2.18 -6.63 13.83
CA ILE A 241 2.59 -7.99 13.49
C ILE A 241 4.12 -8.03 13.49
N SER A 242 4.70 -9.12 13.99
CA SER A 242 6.14 -9.35 13.85
C SER A 242 6.48 -9.95 12.48
N ALA A 243 7.74 -9.84 12.06
CA ALA A 243 8.21 -10.48 10.84
C ALA A 243 8.04 -12.01 10.89
N ASP A 244 8.29 -12.63 12.06
CA ASP A 244 8.13 -14.09 12.25
C ASP A 244 6.68 -14.52 12.10
N GLU A 245 5.74 -13.79 12.70
CA GLU A 245 4.30 -14.04 12.55
C GLU A 245 3.89 -13.91 11.08
N CYS A 246 4.32 -12.83 10.40
CA CYS A 246 4.03 -12.60 8.99
C CYS A 246 4.49 -13.77 8.11
N LEU A 247 5.74 -14.19 8.25
CA LEU A 247 6.28 -15.30 7.49
C LEU A 247 5.63 -16.64 7.83
N ALA A 248 5.22 -16.84 9.08
CA ALA A 248 4.52 -18.05 9.52
C ALA A 248 3.11 -18.14 8.90
N MET A 249 2.41 -17.03 8.71
CA MET A 249 1.08 -16.99 8.11
C MET A 249 1.06 -17.38 6.62
N LEU A 250 2.21 -17.44 5.96
CA LEU A 250 2.35 -17.79 4.54
C LEU A 250 2.82 -19.23 4.29
N LYS A 251 3.11 -19.98 5.35
CA LYS A 251 3.48 -21.40 5.31
C LYS A 251 2.24 -22.29 5.32
#